data_64bba8afcf2b5d154e77448e3fd133d0
#
_entry.id   64bba8afcf2b5d154e77448e3fd133d0
#
_cell.length_a   1.000
_cell.length_b   1.000
_cell.length_c   1.000
_cell.angle_alpha   90.00
_cell.angle_beta   90.00
_cell.angle_gamma   90.00
#
_symmetry.space_group_name_H-M   'P 1'
#
loop_
_entity.id
_entity.type
_entity.pdbx_description
1 polymer ?
#
loop_
_entity_poly.entity_id
_entity_poly.type
_entity_poly.pdbx_seq_one_letter_code
_entity_poly.pdbx_strand_id
1 'polypeptide(L)'
;YQNLDFLKKCHEPYVIITSGDAVYKLDYNKVLEYHIAKKADITVVCKEMDEDADVSRYGTVKMNDSCRIEEFEEKPVLSRSNIISTGIYVIRRRQLIDLIERCAEEGRFDFVQDILIRYKNVKKIYGYKISNYWSNIATVNDYYRTNMDFLKPEVRKYFFKEYPNVYSKVSDLPPAKYNPGACVKNSLIASGCIVNGTVENSVLFKKVFVGNNCVIKNSI
;
A
#
# COMPACT_ATOMS: atom_id res chain seq x y z
N TYR A 1 6.58 -20.38 -0.62
CA TYR A 1 6.78 -21.81 -0.32
C TYR A 1 7.60 -21.99 0.96
N GLN A 2 8.73 -21.32 1.12
CA GLN A 2 9.64 -21.47 2.28
C GLN A 2 8.97 -21.28 3.65
N ASN A 3 7.92 -20.47 3.75
CA ASN A 3 7.19 -20.20 4.98
C ASN A 3 5.86 -20.98 5.11
N LEU A 4 5.68 -22.04 4.30
CA LEU A 4 4.43 -22.80 4.25
C LEU A 4 4.08 -23.45 5.58
N ASP A 5 5.09 -23.91 6.34
CA ASP A 5 4.90 -24.55 7.64
C ASP A 5 4.29 -23.59 8.67
N PHE A 6 4.58 -22.29 8.57
CA PHE A 6 3.90 -21.27 9.38
C PHE A 6 2.41 -21.23 9.07
N LEU A 7 2.03 -21.19 7.79
CA LEU A 7 0.63 -21.20 7.38
C LEU A 7 -0.09 -22.47 7.80
N LYS A 8 0.58 -23.62 7.76
CA LYS A 8 0.01 -24.91 8.21
C LYS A 8 -0.28 -24.93 9.71
N LYS A 9 0.55 -24.28 10.51
CA LYS A 9 0.37 -24.18 11.97
C LYS A 9 -0.69 -23.17 12.41
N CYS A 10 -1.06 -22.23 11.56
CA CYS A 10 -2.11 -21.26 11.85
C CYS A 10 -3.51 -21.92 11.86
N HIS A 11 -4.44 -21.32 12.59
CA HIS A 11 -5.82 -21.81 12.70
C HIS A 11 -6.83 -20.90 12.00
N GLU A 12 -6.47 -19.67 11.70
CA GLU A 12 -7.33 -18.70 11.05
C GLU A 12 -7.76 -19.19 9.66
N PRO A 13 -9.04 -19.05 9.30
CA PRO A 13 -9.57 -19.59 8.06
C PRO A 13 -9.14 -18.81 6.81
N TYR A 14 -8.76 -17.54 6.96
CA TYR A 14 -8.38 -16.66 5.87
C TYR A 14 -6.98 -16.10 6.06
N VAL A 15 -6.34 -15.78 4.96
CA VAL A 15 -5.03 -15.12 4.89
C VAL A 15 -5.18 -13.84 4.09
N ILE A 16 -4.59 -12.77 4.58
CA ILE A 16 -4.43 -11.52 3.86
C ILE A 16 -2.96 -11.41 3.47
N ILE A 17 -2.70 -11.32 2.18
CA ILE A 17 -1.37 -11.09 1.61
C ILE A 17 -1.29 -9.60 1.29
N THR A 18 -0.24 -8.93 1.73
CA THR A 18 -0.05 -7.50 1.45
C THR A 18 1.34 -7.25 0.93
N SER A 19 1.45 -6.34 -0.05
CA SER A 19 2.74 -5.79 -0.45
C SER A 19 3.32 -4.91 0.66
N GLY A 20 4.64 -4.92 0.82
CA GLY A 20 5.36 -4.12 1.80
C GLY A 20 5.89 -2.78 1.27
N ASP A 21 5.64 -2.47 0.01
CA ASP A 21 6.15 -1.31 -0.73
C ASP A 21 5.09 -0.26 -1.04
N ALA A 22 3.97 -0.29 -0.33
CA ALA A 22 2.88 0.67 -0.54
C ALA A 22 2.47 1.38 0.76
N VAL A 23 2.08 2.64 0.62
CA VAL A 23 1.52 3.47 1.69
C VAL A 23 0.02 3.61 1.47
N TYR A 24 -0.74 3.04 2.38
CA TYR A 24 -2.20 3.05 2.35
C TYR A 24 -2.77 2.83 3.76
N LYS A 25 -4.06 3.00 3.88
CA LYS A 25 -4.83 2.64 5.06
C LYS A 25 -6.10 1.95 4.62
N LEU A 26 -6.35 0.75 5.12
CA LEU A 26 -7.46 -0.10 4.69
C LEU A 26 -8.08 -0.82 5.89
N ASP A 27 -9.40 -0.84 5.94
CA ASP A 27 -10.15 -1.70 6.86
C ASP A 27 -10.24 -3.11 6.25
N TYR A 28 -9.39 -3.98 6.71
CA TYR A 28 -9.34 -5.37 6.23
C TYR A 28 -10.60 -6.17 6.55
N ASN A 29 -11.36 -5.80 7.60
CA ASN A 29 -12.62 -6.46 7.91
C ASN A 29 -13.64 -6.28 6.79
N LYS A 30 -13.74 -5.06 6.23
CA LYS A 30 -14.63 -4.80 5.09
C LYS A 30 -14.25 -5.60 3.85
N VAL A 31 -12.95 -5.76 3.60
CA VAL A 31 -12.47 -6.60 2.48
C VAL A 31 -12.80 -8.07 2.72
N LEU A 32 -12.65 -8.56 3.94
CA LEU A 32 -12.98 -9.92 4.32
C LEU A 32 -14.51 -10.18 4.24
N GLU A 33 -15.32 -9.26 4.74
CA GLU A 33 -16.79 -9.32 4.62
C GLU A 33 -17.24 -9.40 3.16
N TYR A 34 -16.63 -8.57 2.30
CA TYR A 34 -16.87 -8.62 0.86
C TYR A 34 -16.46 -9.97 0.26
N HIS A 35 -15.28 -10.47 0.61
CA HIS A 35 -14.79 -11.78 0.16
C HIS A 35 -15.79 -12.91 0.51
N ILE A 36 -16.31 -12.91 1.73
CA ILE A 36 -17.29 -13.89 2.20
C ILE A 36 -18.62 -13.73 1.46
N ALA A 37 -19.13 -12.49 1.35
CA ALA A 37 -20.40 -12.19 0.69
C ALA A 37 -20.39 -12.61 -0.80
N LYS A 38 -19.29 -12.38 -1.50
CA LYS A 38 -19.10 -12.81 -2.91
C LYS A 38 -18.84 -14.31 -3.04
N LYS A 39 -18.64 -15.04 -1.93
CA LYS A 39 -18.17 -16.43 -1.96
C LYS A 39 -16.95 -16.59 -2.86
N ALA A 40 -16.04 -15.63 -2.77
CA ALA A 40 -14.85 -15.57 -3.59
C ALA A 40 -13.84 -16.67 -3.22
N ASP A 41 -13.09 -17.14 -4.19
CA ASP A 41 -11.90 -17.94 -3.95
C ASP A 41 -10.72 -17.03 -3.61
N ILE A 42 -10.58 -15.93 -4.37
CA ILE A 42 -9.57 -14.90 -4.14
C ILE A 42 -10.23 -13.52 -4.31
N THR A 43 -9.94 -12.60 -3.41
CA THR A 43 -10.29 -11.19 -3.58
C THR A 43 -9.01 -10.38 -3.78
N VAL A 44 -8.98 -9.57 -4.83
CA VAL A 44 -7.89 -8.66 -5.17
C VAL A 44 -8.34 -7.24 -4.82
N VAL A 45 -7.58 -6.54 -3.99
CA VAL A 45 -7.86 -5.12 -3.76
C VAL A 45 -7.33 -4.33 -4.94
N CYS A 46 -8.21 -3.54 -5.54
CA CYS A 46 -7.95 -2.79 -6.77
C CYS A 46 -8.13 -1.30 -6.55
N LYS A 47 -7.37 -0.50 -7.28
CA LYS A 47 -7.53 0.94 -7.34
C LYS A 47 -7.68 1.39 -8.78
N GLU A 48 -8.63 2.27 -9.02
CA GLU A 48 -8.76 2.97 -10.28
C GLU A 48 -7.81 4.16 -10.28
N MET A 49 -6.96 4.24 -11.27
CA MET A 49 -6.00 5.32 -11.48
C MET A 49 -6.57 6.33 -12.46
N ASP A 50 -6.01 7.53 -12.46
CA ASP A 50 -6.36 8.54 -13.45
C ASP A 50 -6.06 8.03 -14.87
N GLU A 51 -6.81 8.50 -15.86
CA GLU A 51 -6.71 8.00 -17.26
C GLU A 51 -5.29 8.20 -17.85
N ASP A 52 -4.59 9.25 -17.41
CA ASP A 52 -3.24 9.58 -17.86
C ASP A 52 -2.13 8.90 -17.04
N ALA A 53 -2.49 8.11 -16.02
CA ALA A 53 -1.51 7.51 -15.13
C ALA A 53 -0.76 6.36 -15.82
N ASP A 54 0.56 6.34 -15.65
CA ASP A 54 1.38 5.21 -16.07
C ASP A 54 1.13 4.01 -15.16
N VAL A 55 0.39 3.04 -15.68
CA VAL A 55 0.05 1.79 -14.99
C VAL A 55 0.94 0.62 -15.39
N SER A 56 1.94 0.83 -16.26
CA SER A 56 2.82 -0.23 -16.80
C SER A 56 3.61 -1.00 -15.74
N ARG A 57 3.77 -0.40 -14.55
CA ARG A 57 4.49 -1.02 -13.42
C ARG A 57 3.62 -1.93 -12.55
N TYR A 58 2.33 -1.98 -12.80
CA TYR A 58 1.35 -2.69 -11.96
C TYR A 58 0.68 -3.83 -12.72
N GLY A 59 0.13 -4.78 -11.99
CA GLY A 59 -0.84 -5.69 -12.55
C GLY A 59 -2.14 -4.92 -12.83
N THR A 60 -2.66 -4.98 -14.05
CA THR A 60 -3.91 -4.35 -14.43
C THR A 60 -5.03 -5.36 -14.52
N VAL A 61 -6.24 -4.95 -14.18
CA VAL A 61 -7.40 -5.84 -14.14
C VAL A 61 -8.58 -5.23 -14.90
N LYS A 62 -9.34 -6.10 -15.57
CA LYS A 62 -10.66 -5.77 -16.11
C LYS A 62 -11.70 -6.59 -15.38
N MET A 63 -12.75 -5.93 -14.95
CA MET A 63 -13.84 -6.53 -14.18
C MET A 63 -15.16 -6.30 -14.86
N ASN A 64 -16.07 -7.28 -14.73
CA ASN A 64 -17.46 -7.10 -15.14
C ASN A 64 -18.27 -6.32 -14.07
N ASP A 65 -19.57 -6.11 -14.33
CA ASP A 65 -20.48 -5.36 -13.44
C ASP A 65 -20.62 -5.98 -12.04
N SER A 66 -20.39 -7.29 -11.90
CA SER A 66 -20.40 -7.98 -10.62
C SER A 66 -19.07 -7.87 -9.85
N CYS A 67 -18.09 -7.14 -10.40
CA CYS A 67 -16.70 -7.02 -9.94
C CYS A 67 -15.90 -8.34 -10.05
N ARG A 68 -16.33 -9.30 -10.87
CA ARG A 68 -15.52 -10.47 -11.16
C ARG A 68 -14.40 -10.09 -12.14
N ILE A 69 -13.18 -10.52 -11.85
CA ILE A 69 -12.02 -10.26 -12.70
C ILE A 69 -12.11 -11.20 -13.93
N GLU A 70 -12.14 -10.61 -15.11
CA GLU A 70 -12.16 -11.31 -16.39
C GLU A 70 -10.79 -11.32 -17.05
N GLU A 71 -10.07 -10.21 -16.96
CA GLU A 71 -8.69 -10.10 -17.46
C GLU A 71 -7.77 -9.63 -16.35
N PHE A 72 -6.59 -10.21 -16.28
CA PHE A 72 -5.50 -9.80 -15.41
C PHE A 72 -4.21 -9.84 -16.22
N GLU A 73 -3.54 -8.70 -16.34
CA GLU A 73 -2.28 -8.56 -17.06
C GLU A 73 -1.21 -8.04 -16.11
N GLU A 74 -0.11 -8.76 -15.98
CA GLU A 74 0.99 -8.35 -15.11
C GLU A 74 1.96 -7.44 -15.87
N LYS A 75 2.07 -6.19 -15.43
CA LYS A 75 2.98 -5.18 -15.96
C LYS A 75 2.92 -5.04 -17.49
N PRO A 76 1.73 -4.78 -18.06
CA PRO A 76 1.59 -4.68 -19.50
C PRO A 76 2.29 -3.44 -20.05
N VAL A 77 2.91 -3.56 -21.23
CA VAL A 77 3.52 -2.41 -21.92
C VAL A 77 2.44 -1.40 -22.35
N LEU A 78 1.29 -1.90 -22.79
CA LEU A 78 0.11 -1.11 -23.13
C LEU A 78 -1.08 -1.71 -22.38
N SER A 79 -1.55 -1.02 -21.39
CA SER A 79 -2.73 -1.45 -20.63
C SER A 79 -4.02 -1.02 -21.31
N ARG A 80 -5.01 -1.90 -21.26
CA ARG A 80 -6.40 -1.61 -21.68
C ARG A 80 -7.30 -1.19 -20.52
N SER A 81 -6.76 -1.13 -19.33
CA SER A 81 -7.48 -0.80 -18.10
C SER A 81 -6.64 0.11 -17.23
N ASN A 82 -7.28 1.10 -16.62
CA ASN A 82 -6.69 1.96 -15.60
C ASN A 82 -6.90 1.42 -14.16
N ILE A 83 -7.51 0.24 -14.02
CA ILE A 83 -7.71 -0.39 -12.73
C ILE A 83 -6.51 -1.29 -12.44
N ILE A 84 -5.81 -1.00 -11.35
CA ILE A 84 -4.62 -1.74 -10.94
C ILE A 84 -4.88 -2.64 -9.74
N SER A 85 -4.12 -3.74 -9.66
CA SER A 85 -3.97 -4.53 -8.44
C SER A 85 -3.03 -3.80 -7.47
N THR A 86 -3.46 -3.62 -6.24
CA THR A 86 -2.66 -2.94 -5.21
C THR A 86 -1.66 -3.86 -4.50
N GLY A 87 -1.57 -5.12 -4.90
CA GLY A 87 -0.74 -6.12 -4.22
C GLY A 87 -1.34 -6.62 -2.90
N ILE A 88 -2.65 -6.43 -2.71
CA ILE A 88 -3.36 -6.89 -1.50
C ILE A 88 -4.39 -7.93 -1.92
N TYR A 89 -4.34 -9.10 -1.25
CA TYR A 89 -5.17 -10.25 -1.60
C TYR A 89 -5.78 -10.88 -0.35
N VAL A 90 -7.03 -11.38 -0.48
CA VAL A 90 -7.68 -12.21 0.54
C VAL A 90 -7.96 -13.57 -0.06
N ILE A 91 -7.58 -14.64 0.65
CA ILE A 91 -7.74 -16.02 0.22
C ILE A 91 -7.98 -16.93 1.43
N ARG A 92 -8.70 -18.02 1.25
CA ARG A 92 -8.82 -19.05 2.30
C ARG A 92 -7.49 -19.74 2.54
N ARG A 93 -7.06 -19.86 3.79
CA ARG A 93 -5.76 -20.42 4.18
C ARG A 93 -5.50 -21.80 3.55
N ARG A 94 -6.45 -22.73 3.68
CA ARG A 94 -6.32 -24.09 3.09
C ARG A 94 -6.11 -24.03 1.59
N GLN A 95 -6.90 -23.21 0.90
CA GLN A 95 -6.79 -23.05 -0.55
C GLN A 95 -5.43 -22.44 -0.96
N LEU A 96 -4.90 -21.49 -0.18
CA LEU A 96 -3.58 -20.93 -0.42
C LEU A 96 -2.49 -21.99 -0.29
N ILE A 97 -2.56 -22.82 0.76
CA ILE A 97 -1.61 -23.93 0.98
C ILE A 97 -1.65 -24.89 -0.21
N ASP A 98 -2.83 -25.35 -0.60
CA ASP A 98 -2.99 -26.30 -1.72
C ASP A 98 -2.45 -25.74 -3.05
N LEU A 99 -2.66 -24.43 -3.31
CA LEU A 99 -2.17 -23.78 -4.51
C LEU A 99 -0.64 -23.64 -4.50
N ILE A 100 -0.06 -23.25 -3.36
CA ILE A 100 1.39 -23.10 -3.23
C ILE A 100 2.08 -24.47 -3.39
N GLU A 101 1.55 -25.53 -2.79
CA GLU A 101 2.14 -26.88 -2.91
C GLU A 101 2.10 -27.36 -4.36
N ARG A 102 0.97 -27.25 -5.04
CA ARG A 102 0.84 -27.65 -6.46
C ARG A 102 1.77 -26.84 -7.36
N CYS A 103 1.84 -25.52 -7.17
CA CYS A 103 2.75 -24.69 -7.96
C CYS A 103 4.22 -25.06 -7.71
N ALA A 104 4.59 -25.37 -6.46
CA ALA A 104 5.95 -25.77 -6.11
C ALA A 104 6.35 -27.11 -6.74
N GLU A 105 5.44 -28.11 -6.82
CA GLU A 105 5.65 -29.38 -7.52
C GLU A 105 5.96 -29.17 -9.02
N GLU A 106 5.39 -28.11 -9.61
CA GLU A 106 5.63 -27.72 -11.00
C GLU A 106 6.84 -26.78 -11.17
N GLY A 107 7.57 -26.44 -10.10
CA GLY A 107 8.66 -25.46 -10.12
C GLY A 107 8.22 -24.00 -10.34
N ARG A 108 6.99 -23.65 -9.98
CA ARG A 108 6.36 -22.33 -10.16
C ARG A 108 6.24 -21.62 -8.82
N PHE A 109 6.68 -20.36 -8.76
CA PHE A 109 6.79 -19.62 -7.51
C PHE A 109 6.27 -18.18 -7.58
N ASP A 110 5.72 -17.74 -8.70
CA ASP A 110 5.12 -16.41 -8.85
C ASP A 110 3.63 -16.45 -8.51
N PHE A 111 3.24 -15.71 -7.47
CA PHE A 111 1.86 -15.68 -7.01
C PHE A 111 0.90 -15.07 -8.05
N VAL A 112 1.33 -14.04 -8.76
CA VAL A 112 0.48 -13.37 -9.75
C VAL A 112 0.35 -14.20 -11.01
N GLN A 113 1.47 -14.61 -11.60
CA GLN A 113 1.48 -15.39 -12.84
C GLN A 113 0.90 -16.80 -12.65
N ASP A 114 1.37 -17.49 -11.62
CA ASP A 114 1.10 -18.91 -11.45
C ASP A 114 -0.21 -19.20 -10.70
N ILE A 115 -0.73 -18.23 -9.95
CA ILE A 115 -1.99 -18.40 -9.23
C ILE A 115 -3.08 -17.49 -9.81
N LEU A 116 -2.90 -16.17 -9.82
CA LEU A 116 -4.00 -15.27 -10.25
C LEU A 116 -4.30 -15.40 -11.73
N ILE A 117 -3.31 -15.25 -12.60
CA ILE A 117 -3.51 -15.27 -14.05
C ILE A 117 -3.89 -16.69 -14.52
N ARG A 118 -3.16 -17.69 -14.03
CA ARG A 118 -3.40 -19.07 -14.43
C ARG A 118 -4.78 -19.60 -14.06
N TYR A 119 -5.25 -19.29 -12.86
CA TYR A 119 -6.52 -19.82 -12.36
C TYR A 119 -7.70 -18.86 -12.51
N LYS A 120 -7.56 -17.72 -13.19
CA LYS A 120 -8.62 -16.70 -13.33
C LYS A 120 -9.94 -17.23 -13.88
N ASN A 121 -9.88 -18.19 -14.82
CA ASN A 121 -11.07 -18.77 -15.45
C ASN A 121 -11.70 -19.90 -14.61
N VAL A 122 -10.93 -20.52 -13.73
CA VAL A 122 -11.35 -21.66 -12.89
C VAL A 122 -11.81 -21.21 -11.52
N LYS A 123 -11.14 -20.21 -10.96
CA LYS A 123 -11.42 -19.66 -9.63
C LYS A 123 -12.34 -18.44 -9.72
N LYS A 124 -13.09 -18.22 -8.64
CA LYS A 124 -13.92 -17.03 -8.47
C LYS A 124 -13.05 -15.90 -7.92
N ILE A 125 -12.41 -15.14 -8.81
CA ILE A 125 -11.56 -14.02 -8.43
C ILE A 125 -12.37 -12.73 -8.58
N TYR A 126 -12.48 -11.96 -7.50
CA TYR A 126 -13.22 -10.70 -7.46
C TYR A 126 -12.31 -9.53 -7.11
N GLY A 127 -12.57 -8.37 -7.71
CA GLY A 127 -11.92 -7.13 -7.36
C GLY A 127 -12.70 -6.37 -6.29
N TYR A 128 -12.01 -5.88 -5.27
CA TYR A 128 -12.52 -4.95 -4.28
C TYR A 128 -11.94 -3.57 -4.56
N LYS A 129 -12.73 -2.65 -5.11
CA LYS A 129 -12.27 -1.29 -5.45
C LYS A 129 -12.12 -0.43 -4.21
N ILE A 130 -10.98 0.26 -4.07
CA ILE A 130 -10.76 1.29 -3.07
C ILE A 130 -10.66 2.66 -3.73
N SER A 131 -11.28 3.66 -3.11
CA SER A 131 -11.18 5.07 -3.51
C SER A 131 -10.17 5.86 -2.68
N ASN A 132 -9.71 5.28 -1.56
CA ASN A 132 -8.86 5.94 -0.59
C ASN A 132 -7.42 6.12 -1.11
N TYR A 133 -6.63 6.90 -0.34
CA TYR A 133 -5.21 7.11 -0.63
C TYR A 133 -4.45 5.77 -0.70
N TRP A 134 -3.73 5.61 -1.77
CA TRP A 134 -2.78 4.51 -1.98
C TRP A 134 -1.63 5.02 -2.84
N SER A 135 -0.40 4.75 -2.45
CA SER A 135 0.80 5.10 -3.19
C SER A 135 1.80 3.96 -3.09
N ASN A 136 2.40 3.58 -4.20
CA ASN A 136 3.49 2.61 -4.23
C ASN A 136 4.83 3.34 -4.11
N ILE A 137 5.78 2.73 -3.41
CA ILE A 137 7.14 3.24 -3.22
C ILE A 137 8.12 2.31 -3.94
N ALA A 138 8.21 2.45 -5.25
CA ALA A 138 9.14 1.66 -6.07
C ALA A 138 10.44 2.41 -6.37
N THR A 139 10.44 3.74 -6.32
CA THR A 139 11.59 4.60 -6.63
C THR A 139 11.82 5.64 -5.54
N VAL A 140 13.00 6.26 -5.53
CA VAL A 140 13.31 7.40 -4.65
C VAL A 140 12.34 8.57 -4.89
N ASN A 141 11.93 8.78 -6.16
CA ASN A 141 10.97 9.82 -6.50
C ASN A 141 9.57 9.51 -5.93
N ASP A 142 9.13 8.25 -5.98
CA ASP A 142 7.86 7.83 -5.35
C ASP A 142 7.92 8.03 -3.83
N TYR A 143 9.06 7.70 -3.20
CA TYR A 143 9.30 7.94 -1.78
C TYR A 143 9.20 9.43 -1.44
N TYR A 144 9.86 10.28 -2.21
CA TYR A 144 9.80 11.73 -2.05
C TYR A 144 8.36 12.24 -2.19
N ARG A 145 7.69 11.92 -3.30
CA ARG A 145 6.31 12.36 -3.56
C ARG A 145 5.35 11.93 -2.46
N THR A 146 5.43 10.67 -2.04
CA THR A 146 4.57 10.12 -0.98
C THR A 146 4.77 10.86 0.34
N ASN A 147 6.02 11.18 0.72
CA ASN A 147 6.28 11.99 1.91
C ASN A 147 5.72 13.41 1.78
N MET A 148 5.91 14.05 0.63
CA MET A 148 5.37 15.40 0.37
C MET A 148 3.85 15.44 0.34
N ASP A 149 3.17 14.35 -0.02
CA ASP A 149 1.70 14.26 0.05
C ASP A 149 1.18 14.44 1.48
N PHE A 150 1.95 14.07 2.50
CA PHE A 150 1.57 14.32 3.89
C PHE A 150 1.56 15.81 4.28
N LEU A 151 2.09 16.70 3.46
CA LEU A 151 1.90 18.15 3.63
C LEU A 151 0.46 18.59 3.28
N LYS A 152 -0.30 17.78 2.54
CA LYS A 152 -1.70 18.04 2.21
C LYS A 152 -2.60 17.74 3.42
N PRO A 153 -3.48 18.66 3.82
CA PRO A 153 -4.35 18.48 4.99
C PRO A 153 -5.27 17.25 4.89
N GLU A 154 -5.79 16.97 3.69
CA GLU A 154 -6.70 15.86 3.42
C GLU A 154 -6.00 14.50 3.63
N VAL A 155 -4.74 14.36 3.21
CA VAL A 155 -3.96 13.14 3.42
C VAL A 155 -3.70 12.92 4.92
N ARG A 156 -3.30 13.96 5.65
CA ARG A 156 -3.13 13.89 7.10
C ARG A 156 -4.42 13.55 7.83
N LYS A 157 -5.53 14.19 7.43
CA LYS A 157 -6.85 13.89 8.01
C LYS A 157 -7.19 12.42 7.84
N TYR A 158 -7.06 11.90 6.62
CA TYR A 158 -7.31 10.50 6.31
C TYR A 158 -6.45 9.55 7.16
N PHE A 159 -5.14 9.78 7.23
CA PHE A 159 -4.25 8.86 7.94
C PHE A 159 -4.37 8.95 9.47
N PHE A 160 -4.53 10.15 10.03
CA PHE A 160 -4.37 10.36 11.48
C PHE A 160 -5.66 10.66 12.23
N LYS A 161 -6.77 10.97 11.55
CA LYS A 161 -8.04 11.32 12.20
C LYS A 161 -9.21 10.40 11.87
N GLU A 162 -9.11 9.65 10.77
CA GLU A 162 -10.18 8.77 10.34
C GLU A 162 -9.89 7.31 10.74
N TYR A 163 -10.95 6.50 10.87
CA TYR A 163 -10.83 5.05 11.08
C TYR A 163 -10.49 4.33 9.76
N PRO A 164 -9.71 3.20 9.78
CA PRO A 164 -9.06 2.59 10.94
C PRO A 164 -7.84 3.38 11.43
N ASN A 165 -7.50 3.23 12.70
CA ASN A 165 -6.31 3.86 13.27
C ASN A 165 -5.03 3.22 12.72
N VAL A 166 -4.00 4.03 12.50
CA VAL A 166 -2.66 3.54 12.17
C VAL A 166 -1.84 3.44 13.46
N TYR A 167 -1.40 2.22 13.75
CA TYR A 167 -0.54 1.95 14.90
C TYR A 167 0.91 1.83 14.46
N SER A 168 1.80 2.52 15.15
CA SER A 168 3.23 2.47 14.88
C SER A 168 4.02 2.50 16.19
N LYS A 169 5.30 2.17 16.11
CA LYS A 169 6.19 2.29 17.28
C LYS A 169 6.31 3.75 17.70
N VAL A 170 5.83 4.05 18.91
CA VAL A 170 6.03 5.36 19.54
C VAL A 170 7.44 5.41 20.11
N SER A 171 8.16 6.48 19.79
CA SER A 171 9.47 6.78 20.41
C SER A 171 9.25 7.85 21.46
N ASP A 172 9.80 7.62 22.66
CA ASP A 172 9.79 8.60 23.75
C ASP A 172 10.86 9.66 23.48
N LEU A 173 10.47 10.70 22.73
CA LEU A 173 11.30 11.82 22.33
C LEU A 173 10.65 13.13 22.73
N PRO A 174 11.42 14.15 23.11
CA PRO A 174 10.88 15.48 23.40
C PRO A 174 10.20 16.06 22.13
N PRO A 175 9.25 16.98 22.30
CA PRO A 175 8.72 17.74 21.17
C PRO A 175 9.81 18.46 20.37
N ALA A 176 9.49 18.82 19.14
CA ALA A 176 10.40 19.64 18.34
C ALA A 176 10.59 21.03 19.02
N LYS A 177 11.83 21.49 19.05
CA LYS A 177 12.20 22.79 19.60
C LYS A 177 12.50 23.80 18.49
N TYR A 178 11.88 24.97 18.59
CA TYR A 178 12.10 26.09 17.67
C TYR A 178 12.78 27.22 18.46
N ASN A 179 13.99 27.58 18.08
CA ASN A 179 14.72 28.66 18.72
C ASN A 179 14.36 30.03 18.11
N PRO A 180 14.66 31.15 18.79
CA PRO A 180 14.41 32.48 18.25
C PRO A 180 15.03 32.67 16.85
N GLY A 181 14.24 33.20 15.92
CA GLY A 181 14.64 33.37 14.51
C GLY A 181 14.33 32.18 13.61
N ALA A 182 13.90 31.04 14.13
CA ALA A 182 13.45 29.91 13.32
C ALA A 182 12.18 30.27 12.53
N CYS A 183 12.14 29.90 11.26
CA CYS A 183 10.99 30.09 10.39
C CYS A 183 10.57 28.77 9.76
N VAL A 184 9.36 28.27 10.08
CA VAL A 184 8.84 27.03 9.54
C VAL A 184 7.52 27.29 8.82
N LYS A 185 7.47 26.92 7.53
CA LYS A 185 6.29 27.08 6.67
C LYS A 185 5.94 25.77 5.97
N ASN A 186 4.67 25.42 5.95
CA ASN A 186 4.14 24.24 5.24
C ASN A 186 5.04 22.99 5.39
N SER A 187 5.41 22.63 6.61
CA SER A 187 6.39 21.56 6.87
C SER A 187 5.93 20.66 8.02
N LEU A 188 6.34 19.40 7.99
CA LEU A 188 6.18 18.46 9.07
C LEU A 188 7.51 18.27 9.79
N ILE A 189 7.52 18.51 11.08
CA ILE A 189 8.73 18.41 11.92
C ILE A 189 8.46 17.33 12.98
N ALA A 190 9.21 16.25 12.93
CA ALA A 190 9.04 15.15 13.87
C ALA A 190 9.67 15.47 15.23
N SER A 191 9.33 14.65 16.25
CA SER A 191 9.82 14.79 17.63
C SER A 191 11.33 14.73 17.72
N GLY A 192 11.91 15.47 18.67
CA GLY A 192 13.34 15.55 18.93
C GLY A 192 14.12 16.45 17.98
N CYS A 193 13.46 17.13 17.03
CA CYS A 193 14.12 18.10 16.14
C CYS A 193 14.43 19.41 16.87
N ILE A 194 15.50 20.08 16.46
CA ILE A 194 15.85 21.44 16.89
C ILE A 194 16.02 22.29 15.64
N VAL A 195 15.24 23.37 15.53
CA VAL A 195 15.24 24.23 14.36
C VAL A 195 15.69 25.63 14.75
N ASN A 196 16.81 26.10 14.17
CA ASN A 196 17.32 27.45 14.32
C ASN A 196 17.24 28.26 13.01
N GLY A 197 17.03 27.59 11.87
CA GLY A 197 17.00 28.18 10.55
C GLY A 197 15.62 28.19 9.91
N THR A 198 15.55 28.20 8.60
CA THR A 198 14.33 28.22 7.79
C THR A 198 14.05 26.84 7.22
N VAL A 199 12.81 26.36 7.40
CA VAL A 199 12.30 25.12 6.81
C VAL A 199 11.00 25.41 6.07
N GLU A 200 10.96 25.15 4.79
CA GLU A 200 9.81 25.43 3.95
C GLU A 200 9.47 24.22 3.06
N ASN A 201 8.17 23.87 3.03
CA ASN A 201 7.63 22.82 2.19
C ASN A 201 8.47 21.51 2.29
N SER A 202 8.70 21.04 3.52
CA SER A 202 9.62 19.94 3.82
C SER A 202 9.10 19.02 4.93
N VAL A 203 9.62 17.79 4.96
CA VAL A 203 9.32 16.81 6.00
C VAL A 203 10.61 16.42 6.71
N LEU A 204 10.76 16.81 7.96
CA LEU A 204 11.94 16.46 8.77
C LEU A 204 11.60 15.29 9.72
N PHE A 205 12.33 14.20 9.59
CA PHE A 205 12.23 13.05 10.48
C PHE A 205 12.82 13.34 11.86
N LYS A 206 12.74 12.35 12.75
CA LYS A 206 13.13 12.47 14.15
C LYS A 206 14.58 12.90 14.33
N LYS A 207 14.84 13.75 15.34
CA LYS A 207 16.19 14.15 15.79
C LYS A 207 17.02 14.93 14.76
N VAL A 208 16.39 15.63 13.82
CA VAL A 208 17.09 16.50 12.89
C VAL A 208 17.45 17.83 13.57
N PHE A 209 18.68 18.29 13.36
CA PHE A 209 19.16 19.61 13.77
C PHE A 209 19.32 20.51 12.56
N VAL A 210 18.61 21.63 12.55
CA VAL A 210 18.74 22.70 11.55
C VAL A 210 19.49 23.86 12.17
N GLY A 211 20.69 24.13 11.66
CA GLY A 211 21.58 25.17 12.18
C GLY A 211 21.11 26.59 11.87
N ASN A 212 21.77 27.58 12.49
CA ASN A 212 21.55 28.99 12.20
C ASN A 212 21.84 29.28 10.72
N ASN A 213 21.04 30.14 10.12
CA ASN A 213 21.17 30.55 8.69
C ASN A 213 21.03 29.39 7.68
N CYS A 214 20.70 28.17 8.13
CA CYS A 214 20.37 27.09 7.20
C CYS A 214 18.99 27.30 6.59
N VAL A 215 18.85 26.98 5.31
CA VAL A 215 17.60 27.01 4.57
C VAL A 215 17.34 25.64 3.96
N ILE A 216 16.25 25.00 4.38
CA ILE A 216 15.78 23.72 3.86
C ILE A 216 14.48 23.97 3.12
N LYS A 217 14.42 23.59 1.86
CA LYS A 217 13.21 23.72 1.02
C LYS A 217 12.97 22.46 0.21
N ASN A 218 11.67 22.10 0.02
CA ASN A 218 11.23 21.00 -0.82
C ASN A 218 12.04 19.72 -0.57
N SER A 219 12.25 19.36 0.69
CA SER A 219 13.16 18.30 1.11
C SER A 219 12.51 17.32 2.08
N ILE A 220 13.03 16.12 2.10
CA ILE A 220 12.70 15.10 3.10
C ILE A 220 13.97 14.56 3.74
#